data_8b63478dc76ced326c75bb0a199115e0
#
_entry.id   8b63478dc76ced326c75bb0a199115e0
#
_cell.length_a   1.000
_cell.length_b   1.000
_cell.length_c   1.000
_cell.angle_alpha   90.00
_cell.angle_beta   90.00
_cell.angle_gamma   90.00
#
_symmetry.space_group_name_H-M   'P 1'
#
loop_
_entity.id
_entity.type
_entity.pdbx_description
1 polymer ?
#
loop_
_entity_poly.entity_id
_entity_poly.type
_entity_poly.pdbx_seq_one_letter_code
_entity_poly.pdbx_strand_id
1 'polypeptide(L)'
;MLVSMSDKELKRLSVLQEICDQRITQSQAAQLLHISERQIRRLLQKYKAQGPVALAHAGRGQISNSKLPEEIRLKCLNIVSDQLHGFGPTLAHEKLTTVHGFDLSVETLRSWMIAADLWIPRSKRLKRPYQPRYNRDCFGELIQIDGSHHDWFEGRAAKCCLLVFIDDATGKLQHLRFCESESAFDYMISTRLYVEQHGKPLAFYSDKHSVFRVNQSSKKDTKITQFGRVLSTLNIDIIFANSPQAKGRVERANRTLQDRLIKEMRLKGICSIEQANAWLPCFIEQFNQKFAKMAFNPKNLHRPIMETAEELDDIFTWREPRRVTNSLTITYDKCVYLLENKEENQSLMGKYIEFLEYPDGTVAIEYQGRKINYSIFDKLSQLNQREIVENKRLSSVLAHIQQQHEELEQQNKRSRSQSMPRRRAQKTAIQQRNLNPVLDLEMSI
;
A
#
# COMPACT_ATOMS: atom_id res chain seq x y z
N MET A 1 -24.99 7.90 53.30
CA MET A 1 -25.04 7.22 52.00
C MET A 1 -24.84 8.25 50.91
N LEU A 2 -23.77 8.17 50.15
CA LEU A 2 -23.51 9.07 49.02
C LEU A 2 -24.35 8.58 47.81
N VAL A 3 -25.22 9.45 47.29
CA VAL A 3 -26.01 9.15 46.08
C VAL A 3 -25.45 9.95 44.91
N SER A 4 -24.96 9.26 43.94
CA SER A 4 -24.52 9.90 42.70
C SER A 4 -25.75 10.29 41.86
N MET A 5 -25.86 11.55 41.47
CA MET A 5 -26.96 12.09 40.66
C MET A 5 -26.44 12.72 39.38
N SER A 6 -27.19 12.61 38.28
CA SER A 6 -26.91 13.32 37.03
C SER A 6 -27.37 14.78 37.14
N ASP A 7 -26.86 15.66 36.27
CA ASP A 7 -27.24 17.08 36.23
C ASP A 7 -28.75 17.28 36.07
N LYS A 8 -29.43 16.39 35.30
CA LYS A 8 -30.90 16.40 35.19
C LYS A 8 -31.60 16.05 36.49
N GLU A 9 -31.07 15.12 37.26
CA GLU A 9 -31.62 14.72 38.55
C GLU A 9 -31.39 15.81 39.62
N LEU A 10 -30.20 16.43 39.59
CA LEU A 10 -29.87 17.57 40.46
C LEU A 10 -30.79 18.77 40.16
N LYS A 11 -31.00 19.09 38.86
CA LYS A 11 -31.93 20.15 38.48
C LYS A 11 -33.39 19.85 38.90
N ARG A 12 -33.82 18.59 38.80
CA ARG A 12 -35.13 18.16 39.31
C ARG A 12 -35.22 18.31 40.82
N LEU A 13 -34.19 17.93 41.56
CA LEU A 13 -34.11 18.06 42.99
C LEU A 13 -34.27 19.53 43.42
N SER A 14 -33.50 20.46 42.84
CA SER A 14 -33.57 21.88 43.12
C SER A 14 -34.98 22.44 42.89
N VAL A 15 -35.59 22.15 41.74
CA VAL A 15 -36.94 22.63 41.40
C VAL A 15 -38.01 22.03 42.34
N LEU A 16 -37.89 20.77 42.75
CA LEU A 16 -38.84 20.17 43.70
C LEU A 16 -38.68 20.73 45.14
N GLN A 17 -37.47 21.11 45.53
CA GLN A 17 -37.25 21.83 46.80
C GLN A 17 -37.94 23.20 46.78
N GLU A 18 -37.86 23.97 45.70
CA GLU A 18 -38.54 25.25 45.54
C GLU A 18 -40.07 25.13 45.61
N ILE A 19 -40.65 23.98 45.10
CA ILE A 19 -42.07 23.71 45.30
C ILE A 19 -42.37 23.42 46.76
N CYS A 20 -41.55 22.66 47.47
CA CYS A 20 -41.75 22.37 48.88
C CYS A 20 -41.67 23.63 49.76
N ASP A 21 -40.75 24.55 49.39
CA ASP A 21 -40.52 25.85 50.01
C ASP A 21 -41.61 26.89 49.62
N GLN A 22 -42.64 26.48 48.84
CA GLN A 22 -43.70 27.34 48.31
C GLN A 22 -43.24 28.52 47.46
N ARG A 23 -42.03 28.45 46.88
CA ARG A 23 -41.49 29.53 46.06
C ARG A 23 -42.00 29.52 44.63
N ILE A 24 -42.35 28.34 44.13
CA ILE A 24 -42.91 28.17 42.80
C ILE A 24 -44.09 27.20 42.80
N THR A 25 -44.99 27.37 41.83
CA THR A 25 -46.15 26.47 41.62
C THR A 25 -45.72 25.24 40.81
N GLN A 26 -46.56 24.17 40.91
CA GLN A 26 -46.32 22.95 40.09
C GLN A 26 -46.38 23.20 38.58
N SER A 27 -47.20 24.18 38.15
CA SER A 27 -47.28 24.59 36.75
C SER A 27 -45.97 25.26 36.27
N GLN A 28 -45.45 26.19 37.10
CA GLN A 28 -44.13 26.82 36.80
C GLN A 28 -42.98 25.81 36.78
N ALA A 29 -42.96 24.86 37.71
CA ALA A 29 -41.99 23.79 37.72
C ALA A 29 -42.07 22.87 36.48
N ALA A 30 -43.29 22.62 35.99
CA ALA A 30 -43.50 21.86 34.75
C ALA A 30 -42.90 22.57 33.55
N GLN A 31 -43.05 23.89 33.48
CA GLN A 31 -42.44 24.71 32.43
C GLN A 31 -40.89 24.74 32.54
N LEU A 32 -40.34 24.93 33.75
CA LEU A 32 -38.88 24.97 33.99
C LEU A 32 -38.17 23.65 33.65
N LEU A 33 -38.85 22.51 33.92
CA LEU A 33 -38.31 21.19 33.67
C LEU A 33 -38.73 20.61 32.31
N HIS A 34 -39.56 21.31 31.55
CA HIS A 34 -40.14 20.85 30.28
C HIS A 34 -40.79 19.47 30.37
N ILE A 35 -41.60 19.23 31.42
CA ILE A 35 -42.35 18.01 31.66
C ILE A 35 -43.79 18.35 32.06
N SER A 36 -44.70 17.35 31.98
CA SER A 36 -46.10 17.58 32.35
C SER A 36 -46.28 17.79 33.84
N GLU A 37 -47.31 18.58 34.25
CA GLU A 37 -47.68 18.75 35.65
C GLU A 37 -48.01 17.43 36.36
N ARG A 38 -48.59 16.45 35.63
CA ARG A 38 -48.81 15.09 36.14
C ARG A 38 -47.47 14.43 36.56
N GLN A 39 -46.42 14.66 35.79
CA GLN A 39 -45.10 14.14 36.09
C GLN A 39 -44.44 14.87 37.26
N ILE A 40 -44.66 16.18 37.41
CA ILE A 40 -44.25 16.95 38.61
C ILE A 40 -44.90 16.39 39.84
N ARG A 41 -46.25 16.20 39.85
CA ARG A 41 -46.98 15.62 41.00
C ARG A 41 -46.41 14.26 41.40
N ARG A 42 -46.15 13.41 40.42
CA ARG A 42 -45.56 12.08 40.67
C ARG A 42 -44.15 12.16 41.26
N LEU A 43 -43.29 13.05 40.75
CA LEU A 43 -41.95 13.27 41.27
C LEU A 43 -41.96 13.87 42.68
N LEU A 44 -42.87 14.84 42.94
CA LEU A 44 -43.05 15.46 44.23
C LEU A 44 -43.53 14.46 45.28
N GLN A 45 -44.49 13.58 44.94
CA GLN A 45 -44.95 12.51 45.82
C GLN A 45 -43.82 11.55 46.17
N LYS A 46 -43.01 11.13 45.19
CA LYS A 46 -41.84 10.30 45.43
C LYS A 46 -40.81 10.98 46.32
N TYR A 47 -40.53 12.27 46.04
CA TYR A 47 -39.57 13.05 46.79
C TYR A 47 -40.01 13.23 48.26
N LYS A 48 -41.29 13.51 48.50
CA LYS A 48 -41.91 13.62 49.90
C LYS A 48 -41.86 12.29 50.65
N ALA A 49 -42.03 11.14 49.95
CA ALA A 49 -42.01 9.82 50.55
C ALA A 49 -40.64 9.26 50.87
N GLN A 50 -39.66 9.46 50.00
CA GLN A 50 -38.36 8.78 50.06
C GLN A 50 -37.17 9.74 50.00
N GLY A 51 -37.40 11.05 49.98
CA GLY A 51 -36.37 12.07 49.90
C GLY A 51 -35.62 12.13 48.55
N PRO A 52 -34.44 12.78 48.50
CA PRO A 52 -33.68 12.97 47.28
C PRO A 52 -33.30 11.69 46.51
N VAL A 53 -33.14 10.59 47.26
CA VAL A 53 -32.75 9.27 46.68
C VAL A 53 -33.77 8.77 45.65
N ALA A 54 -35.05 9.10 45.84
CA ALA A 54 -36.15 8.68 44.96
C ALA A 54 -36.12 9.32 43.57
N LEU A 55 -35.32 10.37 43.39
CA LEU A 55 -35.13 11.07 42.12
C LEU A 55 -34.02 10.45 41.27
N ALA A 56 -33.15 9.66 41.88
CA ALA A 56 -32.16 8.90 41.14
C ALA A 56 -32.83 7.83 40.26
N HIS A 57 -32.25 7.59 39.06
CA HIS A 57 -32.82 6.61 38.15
C HIS A 57 -32.80 5.20 38.76
N ALA A 58 -33.97 4.56 38.87
CA ALA A 58 -34.14 3.27 39.52
C ALA A 58 -33.32 2.12 38.90
N GLY A 59 -32.98 2.23 37.60
CA GLY A 59 -32.14 1.28 36.91
C GLY A 59 -30.62 1.53 37.07
N ARG A 60 -30.20 2.50 37.89
CA ARG A 60 -28.79 2.80 38.10
C ARG A 60 -28.16 1.66 38.91
N GLY A 61 -27.10 1.09 38.37
CA GLY A 61 -26.43 -0.08 38.97
C GLY A 61 -27.09 -1.44 38.66
N GLN A 62 -28.24 -1.46 38.00
CA GLN A 62 -28.82 -2.72 37.52
C GLN A 62 -28.12 -3.19 36.22
N ILE A 63 -27.95 -4.49 36.10
CA ILE A 63 -27.42 -5.12 34.89
C ILE A 63 -28.45 -4.94 33.77
N SER A 64 -28.05 -4.41 32.62
CA SER A 64 -28.91 -4.29 31.44
C SER A 64 -29.41 -5.68 30.99
N ASN A 65 -30.69 -5.79 30.64
CA ASN A 65 -31.29 -7.01 30.08
C ASN A 65 -30.59 -7.47 28.76
N SER A 66 -29.91 -6.56 28.07
CA SER A 66 -29.17 -6.84 26.85
C SER A 66 -27.67 -7.11 27.10
N LYS A 67 -27.25 -7.26 28.40
CA LYS A 67 -25.85 -7.60 28.70
C LYS A 67 -25.58 -9.06 28.32
N LEU A 68 -24.63 -9.25 27.42
CA LEU A 68 -24.18 -10.58 27.04
C LEU A 68 -23.55 -11.32 28.23
N PRO A 69 -23.71 -12.68 28.32
CA PRO A 69 -23.11 -13.49 29.37
C PRO A 69 -21.58 -13.30 29.44
N GLU A 70 -21.06 -13.36 30.67
CA GLU A 70 -19.62 -13.20 30.91
C GLU A 70 -18.78 -14.30 30.26
N GLU A 71 -19.34 -15.50 30.10
CA GLU A 71 -18.68 -16.60 29.38
C GLU A 71 -18.40 -16.26 27.91
N ILE A 72 -19.36 -15.61 27.24
CA ILE A 72 -19.18 -15.16 25.84
C ILE A 72 -18.09 -14.11 25.79
N ARG A 73 -18.07 -13.16 26.72
CA ARG A 73 -17.06 -12.14 26.82
C ARG A 73 -15.67 -12.74 26.97
N LEU A 74 -15.49 -13.68 27.90
CA LEU A 74 -14.21 -14.35 28.14
C LEU A 74 -13.75 -15.16 26.92
N LYS A 75 -14.65 -15.94 26.28
CA LYS A 75 -14.33 -16.67 25.05
C LYS A 75 -13.88 -15.74 23.93
N CYS A 76 -14.59 -14.63 23.70
CA CYS A 76 -14.20 -13.65 22.69
C CYS A 76 -12.82 -13.03 22.98
N LEU A 77 -12.55 -12.63 24.24
CA LEU A 77 -11.28 -12.02 24.62
C LEU A 77 -10.10 -13.00 24.50
N ASN A 78 -10.29 -14.28 24.86
CA ASN A 78 -9.26 -15.31 24.68
C ASN A 78 -8.94 -15.51 23.20
N ILE A 79 -9.94 -15.59 22.31
CA ILE A 79 -9.70 -15.69 20.87
C ILE A 79 -8.96 -14.45 20.36
N VAL A 80 -9.34 -13.25 20.82
CA VAL A 80 -8.66 -12.01 20.43
C VAL A 80 -7.22 -12.00 20.90
N SER A 81 -6.93 -12.44 22.12
CA SER A 81 -5.58 -12.53 22.67
C SER A 81 -4.71 -13.53 21.91
N ASP A 82 -5.23 -14.72 21.67
CA ASP A 82 -4.44 -15.87 21.21
C ASP A 82 -4.28 -15.90 19.69
N GLN A 83 -5.37 -15.60 18.94
CA GLN A 83 -5.40 -15.76 17.48
C GLN A 83 -5.41 -14.43 16.74
N LEU A 84 -5.99 -13.36 17.33
CA LEU A 84 -6.21 -12.08 16.68
C LEU A 84 -5.34 -10.96 17.28
N HIS A 85 -4.14 -11.30 17.74
CA HIS A 85 -3.22 -10.33 18.36
C HIS A 85 -2.96 -9.11 17.46
N GLY A 86 -3.12 -7.91 18.00
CA GLY A 86 -2.93 -6.64 17.28
C GLY A 86 -4.06 -6.25 16.31
N PHE A 87 -5.15 -7.03 16.26
CA PHE A 87 -6.33 -6.66 15.47
C PHE A 87 -7.07 -5.50 16.14
N GLY A 88 -7.49 -4.51 15.34
CA GLY A 88 -8.42 -3.49 15.83
C GLY A 88 -9.83 -4.05 16.03
N PRO A 89 -10.68 -3.41 16.88
CA PRO A 89 -12.01 -3.95 17.23
C PRO A 89 -12.88 -4.29 16.02
N THR A 90 -12.83 -3.50 14.95
CA THR A 90 -13.63 -3.74 13.74
C THR A 90 -13.21 -5.02 13.02
N LEU A 91 -11.90 -5.22 12.81
CA LEU A 91 -11.39 -6.40 12.13
C LEU A 91 -11.51 -7.65 13.00
N ALA A 92 -11.28 -7.53 14.33
CA ALA A 92 -11.49 -8.60 15.27
C ALA A 92 -12.96 -9.05 15.31
N HIS A 93 -13.89 -8.09 15.33
CA HIS A 93 -15.32 -8.39 15.26
C HIS A 93 -15.70 -9.17 14.00
N GLU A 94 -15.19 -8.76 12.84
CA GLU A 94 -15.43 -9.48 11.57
C GLU A 94 -15.01 -10.94 11.68
N LYS A 95 -13.81 -11.21 12.20
CA LYS A 95 -13.33 -12.58 12.35
C LYS A 95 -14.11 -13.37 13.39
N LEU A 96 -14.48 -12.75 14.51
CA LEU A 96 -15.33 -13.39 15.52
C LEU A 96 -16.70 -13.77 14.95
N THR A 97 -17.29 -12.92 14.10
CA THR A 97 -18.57 -13.21 13.46
C THR A 97 -18.45 -14.25 12.35
N THR A 98 -17.49 -14.08 11.42
CA THR A 98 -17.43 -14.90 10.21
C THR A 98 -16.80 -16.27 10.45
N VAL A 99 -15.82 -16.38 11.36
CA VAL A 99 -15.06 -17.62 11.60
C VAL A 99 -15.56 -18.35 12.83
N HIS A 100 -15.90 -17.58 13.91
CA HIS A 100 -16.26 -18.16 15.21
C HIS A 100 -17.77 -18.07 15.52
N GLY A 101 -18.59 -17.43 14.67
CA GLY A 101 -20.06 -17.40 14.79
C GLY A 101 -20.59 -16.57 15.96
N PHE A 102 -19.81 -15.63 16.52
CA PHE A 102 -20.31 -14.77 17.60
C PHE A 102 -21.17 -13.63 17.04
N ASP A 103 -22.34 -13.44 17.66
CA ASP A 103 -23.22 -12.31 17.38
C ASP A 103 -23.10 -11.27 18.50
N LEU A 104 -22.37 -10.20 18.22
CA LEU A 104 -22.16 -9.06 19.12
C LEU A 104 -21.90 -7.78 18.32
N SER A 105 -22.07 -6.60 18.93
CA SER A 105 -21.72 -5.35 18.24
C SER A 105 -20.23 -5.04 18.29
N VAL A 106 -19.72 -4.34 17.27
CA VAL A 106 -18.32 -3.84 17.24
C VAL A 106 -18.02 -2.99 18.48
N GLU A 107 -19.00 -2.21 18.97
CA GLU A 107 -18.82 -1.33 20.12
C GLU A 107 -18.73 -2.11 21.43
N THR A 108 -19.52 -3.19 21.56
CA THR A 108 -19.41 -4.11 22.69
C THR A 108 -18.02 -4.73 22.75
N LEU A 109 -17.53 -5.27 21.62
CA LEU A 109 -16.18 -5.83 21.53
C LEU A 109 -15.12 -4.78 21.85
N ARG A 110 -15.25 -3.56 21.31
CA ARG A 110 -14.33 -2.46 21.58
C ARG A 110 -14.23 -2.15 23.08
N SER A 111 -15.37 -2.06 23.74
CA SER A 111 -15.42 -1.80 25.18
C SER A 111 -14.74 -2.94 25.97
N TRP A 112 -14.95 -4.18 25.57
CA TRP A 112 -14.31 -5.34 26.20
C TRP A 112 -12.80 -5.35 25.99
N MET A 113 -12.34 -5.07 24.76
CA MET A 113 -10.92 -5.03 24.43
C MET A 113 -10.19 -3.89 25.17
N ILE A 114 -10.84 -2.72 25.34
CA ILE A 114 -10.28 -1.62 26.12
C ILE A 114 -10.18 -2.01 27.60
N ALA A 115 -11.24 -2.61 28.16
CA ALA A 115 -11.26 -3.04 29.57
C ALA A 115 -10.27 -4.17 29.87
N ALA A 116 -9.84 -4.93 28.87
CA ALA A 116 -8.84 -6.01 28.96
C ALA A 116 -7.43 -5.57 28.50
N ASP A 117 -7.19 -4.26 28.28
CA ASP A 117 -5.93 -3.71 27.77
C ASP A 117 -5.45 -4.28 26.42
N LEU A 118 -6.35 -4.92 25.67
CA LEU A 118 -6.06 -5.47 24.33
C LEU A 118 -6.16 -4.42 23.23
N TRP A 119 -6.76 -3.26 23.53
CA TRP A 119 -6.92 -2.16 22.58
C TRP A 119 -6.84 -0.80 23.26
N ILE A 120 -5.95 0.05 22.72
CA ILE A 120 -5.83 1.45 23.16
C ILE A 120 -6.48 2.35 22.10
N PRO A 121 -7.51 3.15 22.46
CA PRO A 121 -8.12 4.09 21.54
C PRO A 121 -7.12 5.11 21.02
N ARG A 122 -7.11 5.34 19.70
CA ARG A 122 -6.29 6.41 19.14
C ARG A 122 -6.77 7.75 19.70
N SER A 123 -5.86 8.57 20.26
CA SER A 123 -6.18 9.92 20.69
C SER A 123 -6.87 10.67 19.55
N LYS A 124 -7.89 11.46 19.85
CA LYS A 124 -8.58 12.30 18.86
C LYS A 124 -7.55 13.25 18.22
N ARG A 125 -7.13 12.93 17.00
CA ARG A 125 -6.26 13.82 16.24
C ARG A 125 -7.01 15.11 15.95
N LEU A 126 -6.35 16.25 16.08
CA LEU A 126 -6.84 17.54 15.61
C LEU A 126 -7.32 17.39 14.16
N LYS A 127 -8.56 17.76 13.91
CA LYS A 127 -9.15 17.74 12.56
C LYS A 127 -8.38 18.74 11.71
N ARG A 128 -7.58 18.24 10.75
CA ARG A 128 -6.98 19.12 9.73
C ARG A 128 -8.06 19.54 8.75
N PRO A 129 -8.07 20.80 8.27
CA PRO A 129 -8.98 21.23 7.24
C PRO A 129 -8.81 20.33 6.01
N TYR A 130 -9.92 19.80 5.52
CA TYR A 130 -9.96 18.88 4.39
C TYR A 130 -10.60 19.60 3.20
N GLN A 131 -9.84 19.72 2.11
CA GLN A 131 -10.41 20.16 0.84
C GLN A 131 -11.00 18.95 0.11
N PRO A 132 -12.30 18.93 -0.22
CA PRO A 132 -12.90 17.85 -0.96
C PRO A 132 -12.25 17.76 -2.35
N ARG A 133 -11.89 16.53 -2.73
CA ARG A 133 -11.45 16.22 -4.10
C ARG A 133 -12.60 15.58 -4.85
N TYR A 134 -12.84 16.05 -6.06
CA TYR A 134 -13.76 15.39 -6.97
C TYR A 134 -13.17 14.06 -7.42
N ASN A 135 -13.96 13.00 -7.30
CA ASN A 135 -13.66 11.71 -7.87
C ASN A 135 -14.05 11.71 -9.35
N ARG A 136 -13.48 10.80 -10.12
CA ARG A 136 -13.96 10.55 -11.47
C ARG A 136 -15.37 9.93 -11.43
N ASP A 137 -16.13 10.12 -12.50
CA ASP A 137 -17.52 9.71 -12.53
C ASP A 137 -17.69 8.27 -12.96
N CYS A 138 -16.83 7.78 -13.86
CA CYS A 138 -16.96 6.49 -14.50
C CYS A 138 -15.90 5.49 -14.03
N PHE A 139 -16.28 4.22 -13.97
CA PHE A 139 -15.36 3.11 -13.77
C PHE A 139 -14.40 2.96 -14.95
N GLY A 140 -13.10 2.78 -14.67
CA GLY A 140 -12.06 2.67 -15.72
C GLY A 140 -11.61 3.99 -16.33
N GLU A 141 -12.14 5.12 -15.86
CA GLU A 141 -11.72 6.44 -16.34
C GLU A 141 -10.31 6.80 -15.84
N LEU A 142 -10.03 6.55 -14.56
CA LEU A 142 -8.75 6.85 -13.94
C LEU A 142 -8.39 5.78 -12.91
N ILE A 143 -7.27 5.12 -13.11
CA ILE A 143 -6.72 4.15 -12.17
C ILE A 143 -5.51 4.77 -11.47
N GLN A 144 -5.57 4.91 -10.15
CA GLN A 144 -4.42 5.33 -9.36
C GLN A 144 -3.48 4.15 -9.13
N ILE A 145 -2.20 4.35 -9.43
CA ILE A 145 -1.15 3.35 -9.22
C ILE A 145 -0.12 3.86 -8.23
N ASP A 146 0.36 2.98 -7.36
CA ASP A 146 1.33 3.30 -6.32
C ASP A 146 2.09 2.07 -5.86
N GLY A 147 3.36 2.26 -5.50
CA GLY A 147 4.17 1.24 -4.83
C GLY A 147 4.22 1.51 -3.32
N SER A 148 3.96 0.51 -2.51
CA SER A 148 3.99 0.62 -1.05
C SER A 148 5.05 -0.31 -0.47
N HIS A 149 6.22 0.26 -0.14
CA HIS A 149 7.29 -0.45 0.58
C HIS A 149 6.92 -0.58 2.05
N HIS A 150 6.89 -1.80 2.56
CA HIS A 150 6.58 -2.08 3.96
C HIS A 150 7.10 -3.45 4.39
N ASP A 151 7.12 -3.72 5.70
CA ASP A 151 7.27 -5.06 6.22
C ASP A 151 5.92 -5.79 6.16
N TRP A 152 5.56 -6.24 4.97
CA TRP A 152 4.27 -6.87 4.69
C TRP A 152 4.10 -8.25 5.34
N PHE A 153 5.19 -8.87 5.71
CA PHE A 153 5.22 -10.21 6.29
C PHE A 153 5.54 -10.23 7.79
N GLU A 154 5.68 -9.05 8.45
CA GLU A 154 5.99 -8.95 9.89
C GLU A 154 7.22 -9.81 10.27
N GLY A 155 8.31 -9.70 9.49
CA GLY A 155 9.54 -10.47 9.69
C GLY A 155 9.51 -11.94 9.25
N ARG A 156 8.37 -12.45 8.75
CA ARG A 156 8.27 -13.84 8.22
C ARG A 156 8.94 -13.99 6.85
N ALA A 157 9.12 -12.90 6.12
CA ALA A 157 9.88 -12.79 4.89
C ALA A 157 10.60 -11.44 4.82
N ALA A 158 11.43 -11.23 3.80
CA ALA A 158 12.08 -9.95 3.55
C ALA A 158 11.05 -8.82 3.29
N LYS A 159 11.43 -7.58 3.60
CA LYS A 159 10.63 -6.40 3.23
C LYS A 159 10.50 -6.33 1.71
N CYS A 160 9.33 -6.00 1.25
CA CYS A 160 9.01 -5.97 -0.16
C CYS A 160 8.08 -4.81 -0.51
N CYS A 161 7.76 -4.65 -1.77
CA CYS A 161 6.86 -3.64 -2.28
C CYS A 161 5.52 -4.27 -2.71
N LEU A 162 4.41 -3.63 -2.37
CA LEU A 162 3.09 -3.95 -2.89
C LEU A 162 2.71 -2.90 -3.94
N LEU A 163 2.54 -3.31 -5.18
CA LEU A 163 1.97 -2.49 -6.24
C LEU A 163 0.44 -2.50 -6.12
N VAL A 164 -0.16 -1.32 -6.13
CA VAL A 164 -1.60 -1.12 -5.91
C VAL A 164 -2.19 -0.39 -7.10
N PHE A 165 -3.23 -0.96 -7.70
CA PHE A 165 -4.03 -0.37 -8.76
C PHE A 165 -5.46 -0.21 -8.23
N ILE A 166 -5.92 1.02 -8.08
CA ILE A 166 -7.23 1.34 -7.51
C ILE A 166 -8.01 2.29 -8.41
N ASP A 167 -9.25 1.96 -8.70
CA ASP A 167 -10.13 2.82 -9.48
C ASP A 167 -10.55 4.08 -8.71
N ASP A 168 -10.42 5.23 -9.32
CA ASP A 168 -10.70 6.53 -8.69
C ASP A 168 -12.20 6.75 -8.43
N ALA A 169 -13.07 6.32 -9.33
CA ALA A 169 -14.51 6.49 -9.22
C ALA A 169 -15.09 5.64 -8.08
N THR A 170 -14.79 4.35 -8.08
CA THR A 170 -15.43 3.36 -7.20
C THR A 170 -14.61 3.06 -5.95
N GLY A 171 -13.30 3.28 -5.97
CA GLY A 171 -12.38 2.81 -4.93
C GLY A 171 -12.19 1.31 -4.93
N LYS A 172 -12.57 0.60 -6.00
CA LYS A 172 -12.27 -0.82 -6.18
C LYS A 172 -10.78 -1.03 -6.37
N LEU A 173 -10.21 -1.98 -5.62
CA LEU A 173 -8.92 -2.54 -5.96
C LEU A 173 -9.08 -3.35 -7.25
N GLN A 174 -8.30 -3.00 -8.25
CA GLN A 174 -8.35 -3.68 -9.55
C GLN A 174 -7.24 -4.70 -9.68
N HIS A 175 -6.05 -4.37 -9.18
CA HIS A 175 -4.92 -5.27 -9.18
C HIS A 175 -4.01 -4.98 -7.99
N LEU A 176 -3.47 -6.04 -7.41
CA LEU A 176 -2.43 -6.01 -6.38
C LEU A 176 -1.35 -7.02 -6.76
N ARG A 177 -0.09 -6.65 -6.57
CA ARG A 177 1.04 -7.56 -6.77
C ARG A 177 2.18 -7.24 -5.83
N PHE A 178 2.67 -8.23 -5.12
CA PHE A 178 3.93 -8.14 -4.38
C PHE A 178 5.12 -8.35 -5.32
N CYS A 179 6.15 -7.54 -5.14
CA CYS A 179 7.44 -7.63 -5.81
C CYS A 179 8.56 -7.31 -4.81
N GLU A 180 9.76 -7.76 -5.08
CA GLU A 180 10.91 -7.51 -4.20
C GLU A 180 11.24 -6.01 -4.13
N SER A 181 11.23 -5.36 -5.27
CA SER A 181 11.52 -3.94 -5.43
C SER A 181 10.58 -3.30 -6.45
N GLU A 182 10.43 -1.99 -6.40
CA GLU A 182 9.64 -1.22 -7.35
C GLU A 182 10.45 -0.98 -8.64
N SER A 183 10.20 -1.76 -9.68
CA SER A 183 10.88 -1.67 -10.96
C SER A 183 9.93 -1.38 -12.13
N ALA A 184 10.48 -0.95 -13.27
CA ALA A 184 9.70 -0.75 -14.48
C ALA A 184 9.09 -2.07 -14.99
N PHE A 185 9.82 -3.18 -14.89
CA PHE A 185 9.29 -4.50 -15.24
C PHE A 185 8.14 -4.93 -14.36
N ASP A 186 8.21 -4.67 -13.03
CA ASP A 186 7.11 -5.02 -12.13
C ASP A 186 5.84 -4.25 -12.47
N TYR A 187 5.95 -2.97 -12.84
CA TYR A 187 4.81 -2.20 -13.33
C TYR A 187 4.32 -2.70 -14.69
N MET A 188 5.21 -3.11 -15.60
CA MET A 188 4.84 -3.69 -16.90
C MET A 188 4.05 -4.99 -16.71
N ILE A 189 4.55 -5.92 -15.88
CA ILE A 189 3.88 -7.19 -15.57
C ILE A 189 2.50 -6.92 -14.94
N SER A 190 2.46 -6.03 -13.93
CA SER A 190 1.20 -5.70 -13.23
C SER A 190 0.19 -5.04 -14.16
N THR A 191 0.65 -4.13 -15.03
CA THR A 191 -0.21 -3.47 -16.01
C THR A 191 -0.72 -4.43 -17.06
N ARG A 192 0.10 -5.37 -17.51
CA ARG A 192 -0.32 -6.42 -18.43
C ARG A 192 -1.44 -7.26 -17.84
N LEU A 193 -1.24 -7.81 -16.64
CA LEU A 193 -2.24 -8.60 -15.94
C LEU A 193 -3.54 -7.81 -15.70
N TYR A 194 -3.40 -6.52 -15.35
CA TYR A 194 -4.53 -5.62 -15.20
C TYR A 194 -5.31 -5.46 -16.50
N VAL A 195 -4.61 -5.15 -17.61
CA VAL A 195 -5.24 -4.89 -18.92
C VAL A 195 -5.91 -6.17 -19.44
N GLU A 196 -5.28 -7.33 -19.31
CA GLU A 196 -5.84 -8.62 -19.70
C GLU A 196 -7.14 -8.94 -18.94
N GLN A 197 -7.23 -8.56 -17.66
CA GLN A 197 -8.40 -8.84 -16.83
C GLN A 197 -9.54 -7.83 -17.02
N HIS A 198 -9.23 -6.55 -17.19
CA HIS A 198 -10.22 -5.46 -17.13
C HIS A 198 -10.37 -4.68 -18.44
N GLY A 199 -9.45 -4.81 -19.37
CA GLY A 199 -9.30 -3.95 -20.53
C GLY A 199 -8.43 -2.72 -20.25
N LYS A 200 -8.26 -1.87 -21.27
CA LYS A 200 -7.40 -0.68 -21.23
C LYS A 200 -8.15 0.50 -20.58
N PRO A 201 -7.71 1.05 -19.42
CA PRO A 201 -8.31 2.23 -18.83
C PRO A 201 -8.06 3.46 -19.71
N LEU A 202 -8.75 4.58 -19.47
CA LEU A 202 -8.43 5.82 -20.18
C LEU A 202 -7.10 6.40 -19.70
N ALA A 203 -6.85 6.42 -18.38
CA ALA A 203 -5.62 6.97 -17.83
C ALA A 203 -5.17 6.26 -16.55
N PHE A 204 -3.85 6.23 -16.35
CA PHE A 204 -3.24 5.96 -15.07
C PHE A 204 -2.87 7.27 -14.36
N TYR A 205 -2.90 7.25 -13.04
CA TYR A 205 -2.51 8.35 -12.17
C TYR A 205 -1.42 7.90 -11.21
N SER A 206 -0.22 8.45 -11.34
CA SER A 206 0.93 8.10 -10.50
C SER A 206 1.62 9.33 -9.92
N ASP A 207 2.61 9.13 -9.06
CA ASP A 207 3.52 10.18 -8.66
C ASP A 207 4.60 10.42 -9.74
N LYS A 208 5.56 11.28 -9.41
CA LYS A 208 6.68 11.61 -10.29
C LYS A 208 7.89 10.69 -10.07
N HIS A 209 7.66 9.44 -9.68
CA HIS A 209 8.73 8.46 -9.50
C HIS A 209 9.50 8.24 -10.81
N SER A 210 10.77 7.85 -10.71
CA SER A 210 11.68 7.68 -11.86
C SER A 210 11.21 6.64 -12.90
N VAL A 211 10.42 5.65 -12.48
CA VAL A 211 9.79 4.67 -13.37
C VAL A 211 8.83 5.33 -14.35
N PHE A 212 8.13 6.38 -13.91
CA PHE A 212 7.10 7.04 -14.70
C PHE A 212 7.59 8.28 -15.44
N ARG A 213 8.63 8.95 -14.91
CA ARG A 213 9.12 10.21 -15.46
C ARG A 213 10.64 10.32 -15.40
N VAL A 214 11.26 10.72 -16.50
CA VAL A 214 12.68 11.09 -16.54
C VAL A 214 12.84 12.50 -15.98
N ASN A 215 13.50 12.64 -14.84
CA ASN A 215 13.84 13.93 -14.24
C ASN A 215 15.14 14.46 -14.87
N GLN A 216 15.06 15.05 -16.07
CA GLN A 216 16.21 15.74 -16.68
C GLN A 216 16.04 17.25 -16.66
N SER A 217 17.12 17.94 -16.30
CA SER A 217 17.21 19.41 -16.22
C SER A 217 17.42 20.11 -17.57
N SER A 218 17.57 19.39 -18.67
CA SER A 218 17.75 20.00 -20.01
C SER A 218 16.47 20.02 -20.80
N LYS A 219 16.06 21.21 -21.21
CA LYS A 219 14.77 21.55 -21.87
C LYS A 219 14.57 20.98 -23.29
N LYS A 220 15.44 20.14 -23.83
CA LYS A 220 15.40 19.78 -25.25
C LYS A 220 15.01 18.35 -25.60
N ASP A 221 15.03 17.38 -24.64
CA ASP A 221 14.64 16.00 -24.94
C ASP A 221 13.68 15.49 -23.87
N THR A 222 12.38 15.47 -24.18
CA THR A 222 11.38 14.71 -23.40
C THR A 222 11.60 13.23 -23.66
N LYS A 223 12.60 12.64 -22.99
CA LYS A 223 12.77 11.18 -23.02
C LYS A 223 11.60 10.54 -22.31
N ILE A 224 10.85 9.74 -23.05
CA ILE A 224 9.76 8.93 -22.53
C ILE A 224 10.39 7.76 -21.77
N THR A 225 9.90 7.44 -20.58
CA THR A 225 10.34 6.24 -19.84
C THR A 225 9.87 4.99 -20.55
N GLN A 226 10.48 3.83 -20.26
CA GLN A 226 10.05 2.55 -20.84
C GLN A 226 8.58 2.25 -20.52
N PHE A 227 8.16 2.49 -19.29
CA PHE A 227 6.75 2.34 -18.91
C PHE A 227 5.84 3.33 -19.65
N GLY A 228 6.26 4.60 -19.78
CA GLY A 228 5.54 5.61 -20.57
C GLY A 228 5.39 5.22 -22.03
N ARG A 229 6.42 4.59 -22.63
CA ARG A 229 6.38 4.05 -24.00
C ARG A 229 5.29 2.96 -24.12
N VAL A 230 5.27 2.01 -23.18
CA VAL A 230 4.26 0.94 -23.14
C VAL A 230 2.85 1.52 -23.09
N LEU A 231 2.62 2.48 -22.20
CA LEU A 231 1.29 3.12 -22.06
C LEU A 231 0.89 3.89 -23.33
N SER A 232 1.85 4.61 -23.93
CA SER A 232 1.62 5.34 -25.19
C SER A 232 1.24 4.38 -26.34
N THR A 233 1.94 3.23 -26.44
CA THR A 233 1.61 2.21 -27.45
C THR A 233 0.21 1.64 -27.25
N LEU A 234 -0.24 1.45 -26.01
CA LEU A 234 -1.58 0.98 -25.67
C LEU A 234 -2.64 2.09 -25.73
N ASN A 235 -2.23 3.31 -26.07
CA ASN A 235 -3.08 4.50 -26.06
C ASN A 235 -3.72 4.75 -24.68
N ILE A 236 -2.95 4.58 -23.61
CA ILE A 236 -3.35 4.85 -22.23
C ILE A 236 -2.61 6.11 -21.76
N ASP A 237 -3.35 7.10 -21.28
CA ASP A 237 -2.75 8.32 -20.76
C ASP A 237 -2.09 8.08 -19.40
N ILE A 238 -1.04 8.85 -19.09
CA ILE A 238 -0.46 8.91 -17.76
C ILE A 238 -0.52 10.34 -17.21
N ILE A 239 -1.13 10.49 -16.05
CA ILE A 239 -1.28 11.77 -15.35
C ILE A 239 -0.43 11.76 -14.10
N PHE A 240 0.40 12.79 -13.91
CA PHE A 240 1.30 12.87 -12.76
C PHE A 240 0.71 13.74 -11.64
N ALA A 241 0.75 13.24 -10.42
CA ALA A 241 0.34 13.99 -9.24
C ALA A 241 1.26 15.19 -9.01
N ASN A 242 0.68 16.39 -8.92
CA ASN A 242 1.42 17.59 -8.57
C ASN A 242 1.52 17.84 -7.05
N SER A 243 0.71 17.13 -6.26
CA SER A 243 0.70 17.24 -4.80
C SER A 243 0.37 15.89 -4.16
N PRO A 244 0.86 15.62 -2.93
CA PRO A 244 0.51 14.40 -2.19
C PRO A 244 -1.01 14.25 -1.96
N GLN A 245 -1.72 15.37 -1.73
CA GLN A 245 -3.17 15.35 -1.54
C GLN A 245 -3.94 14.81 -2.75
N ALA A 246 -3.37 14.94 -3.94
CA ALA A 246 -3.97 14.45 -5.18
C ALA A 246 -4.03 12.91 -5.23
N LYS A 247 -3.17 12.18 -4.51
CA LYS A 247 -3.15 10.70 -4.38
C LYS A 247 -3.96 10.17 -3.18
N GLY A 248 -4.80 10.98 -2.56
CA GLY A 248 -5.49 10.65 -1.31
C GLY A 248 -6.36 9.39 -1.34
N ARG A 249 -6.67 8.81 -2.50
CA ARG A 249 -7.39 7.53 -2.59
C ARG A 249 -6.44 6.35 -2.39
N VAL A 250 -5.36 6.28 -3.17
CA VAL A 250 -4.38 5.20 -3.02
C VAL A 250 -3.68 5.24 -1.67
N GLU A 251 -3.39 6.44 -1.11
CA GLU A 251 -2.83 6.56 0.23
C GLU A 251 -3.77 6.01 1.33
N ARG A 252 -5.08 6.24 1.19
CA ARG A 252 -6.08 5.65 2.11
C ARG A 252 -6.19 4.15 1.93
N ALA A 253 -6.14 3.67 0.69
CA ALA A 253 -6.10 2.24 0.40
C ALA A 253 -4.86 1.60 1.01
N ASN A 254 -3.66 2.15 0.79
CA ASN A 254 -2.41 1.66 1.36
C ASN A 254 -2.46 1.58 2.89
N ARG A 255 -3.02 2.59 3.56
CA ARG A 255 -3.22 2.54 5.02
C ARG A 255 -4.14 1.39 5.45
N THR A 256 -5.22 1.16 4.70
CA THR A 256 -6.16 0.07 4.99
C THR A 256 -5.51 -1.29 4.70
N LEU A 257 -4.75 -1.39 3.62
CA LEU A 257 -4.00 -2.60 3.26
C LEU A 257 -2.93 -2.92 4.31
N GLN A 258 -2.14 -1.95 4.74
CA GLN A 258 -1.15 -2.12 5.81
C GLN A 258 -1.77 -2.58 7.14
N ASP A 259 -3.01 -2.16 7.44
CA ASP A 259 -3.71 -2.64 8.64
C ASP A 259 -4.34 -4.02 8.45
N ARG A 260 -4.94 -4.32 7.29
CA ARG A 260 -5.73 -5.53 7.06
C ARG A 260 -4.97 -6.66 6.37
N LEU A 261 -4.33 -6.36 5.23
CA LEU A 261 -3.71 -7.38 4.39
C LEU A 261 -2.62 -8.15 5.15
N ILE A 262 -1.79 -7.44 5.92
CA ILE A 262 -0.76 -8.03 6.76
C ILE A 262 -1.34 -9.06 7.74
N LYS A 263 -2.42 -8.68 8.42
CA LYS A 263 -3.07 -9.51 9.44
C LYS A 263 -3.80 -10.70 8.82
N GLU A 264 -4.43 -10.50 7.66
CA GLU A 264 -5.10 -11.57 6.91
C GLU A 264 -4.08 -12.61 6.40
N MET A 265 -2.94 -12.16 5.86
CA MET A 265 -1.84 -13.04 5.45
C MET A 265 -1.27 -13.83 6.64
N ARG A 266 -1.14 -13.18 7.81
CA ARG A 266 -0.69 -13.84 9.04
C ARG A 266 -1.64 -14.97 9.46
N LEU A 267 -2.95 -14.73 9.45
CA LEU A 267 -3.96 -15.74 9.79
C LEU A 267 -3.93 -16.94 8.84
N LYS A 268 -3.54 -16.72 7.58
CA LYS A 268 -3.42 -17.78 6.57
C LYS A 268 -2.05 -18.45 6.53
N GLY A 269 -1.10 -18.03 7.38
CA GLY A 269 0.25 -18.56 7.40
C GLY A 269 1.06 -18.24 6.14
N ILE A 270 0.68 -17.18 5.38
CA ILE A 270 1.38 -16.78 4.16
C ILE A 270 2.70 -16.13 4.54
N CYS A 271 3.80 -16.66 4.01
CA CYS A 271 5.17 -16.23 4.33
C CYS A 271 6.07 -16.04 3.11
N SER A 272 5.54 -16.07 1.89
CA SER A 272 6.32 -15.76 0.68
C SER A 272 5.53 -14.87 -0.30
N ILE A 273 6.25 -14.18 -1.19
CA ILE A 273 5.67 -13.32 -2.23
C ILE A 273 4.78 -14.14 -3.17
N GLU A 274 5.20 -15.34 -3.55
CA GLU A 274 4.47 -16.23 -4.45
C GLU A 274 3.14 -16.66 -3.84
N GLN A 275 3.15 -17.12 -2.58
CA GLN A 275 1.94 -17.48 -1.85
C GLN A 275 0.98 -16.29 -1.71
N ALA A 276 1.54 -15.11 -1.41
CA ALA A 276 0.77 -13.89 -1.29
C ALA A 276 0.12 -13.53 -2.63
N ASN A 277 0.88 -13.50 -3.72
CA ASN A 277 0.36 -13.17 -5.06
C ASN A 277 -0.71 -14.18 -5.53
N ALA A 278 -0.57 -15.45 -5.22
CA ALA A 278 -1.58 -16.47 -5.53
C ALA A 278 -2.90 -16.24 -4.76
N TRP A 279 -2.84 -15.68 -3.56
CA TRP A 279 -4.02 -15.43 -2.73
C TRP A 279 -4.65 -14.04 -2.93
N LEU A 280 -3.90 -13.04 -3.41
CA LEU A 280 -4.39 -11.66 -3.60
C LEU A 280 -5.71 -11.55 -4.37
N PRO A 281 -6.02 -12.33 -5.41
CA PRO A 281 -7.30 -12.23 -6.11
C PRO A 281 -8.50 -12.43 -5.17
N CYS A 282 -8.44 -13.43 -4.28
CA CYS A 282 -9.48 -13.68 -3.29
C CYS A 282 -9.61 -12.52 -2.29
N PHE A 283 -8.48 -11.95 -1.85
CA PHE A 283 -8.49 -10.77 -0.98
C PHE A 283 -9.09 -9.53 -1.66
N ILE A 284 -8.76 -9.28 -2.93
CA ILE A 284 -9.30 -8.17 -3.72
C ILE A 284 -10.83 -8.26 -3.78
N GLU A 285 -11.36 -9.44 -4.04
CA GLU A 285 -12.82 -9.66 -4.08
C GLU A 285 -13.47 -9.31 -2.74
N GLN A 286 -12.96 -9.86 -1.64
CA GLN A 286 -13.47 -9.59 -0.29
C GLN A 286 -13.35 -8.12 0.09
N PHE A 287 -12.24 -7.48 -0.26
CA PHE A 287 -12.02 -6.06 -0.03
C PHE A 287 -13.03 -5.22 -0.81
N ASN A 288 -13.24 -5.52 -2.08
CA ASN A 288 -14.14 -4.78 -2.95
C ASN A 288 -15.60 -4.91 -2.51
N GLN A 289 -16.05 -6.09 -2.11
CA GLN A 289 -17.40 -6.30 -1.55
C GLN A 289 -17.65 -5.37 -0.36
N LYS A 290 -16.62 -5.09 0.44
CA LYS A 290 -16.75 -4.32 1.67
C LYS A 290 -16.55 -2.82 1.50
N PHE A 291 -15.60 -2.40 0.67
CA PHE A 291 -15.13 -1.01 0.61
C PHE A 291 -15.44 -0.29 -0.70
N ALA A 292 -15.78 -1.02 -1.76
CA ALA A 292 -16.11 -0.41 -3.03
C ALA A 292 -17.44 0.34 -2.96
N LYS A 293 -17.52 1.38 -3.77
CA LYS A 293 -18.72 2.19 -3.94
C LYS A 293 -19.19 2.08 -5.40
N MET A 294 -20.45 2.37 -5.63
CA MET A 294 -20.95 2.54 -6.99
C MET A 294 -20.34 3.80 -7.59
N ALA A 295 -19.99 3.74 -8.88
CA ALA A 295 -19.60 4.91 -9.65
C ALA A 295 -20.81 5.86 -9.80
N PHE A 296 -20.55 7.15 -9.92
CA PHE A 296 -21.61 8.14 -10.16
C PHE A 296 -22.31 7.87 -11.49
N ASN A 297 -21.53 7.55 -12.53
CA ASN A 297 -22.03 7.13 -13.82
C ASN A 297 -21.76 5.63 -13.99
N PRO A 298 -22.78 4.81 -14.32
CA PRO A 298 -22.64 3.36 -14.43
C PRO A 298 -21.83 2.89 -15.65
N LYS A 299 -21.40 3.80 -16.54
CA LYS A 299 -20.59 3.44 -17.71
C LYS A 299 -19.22 2.88 -17.28
N ASN A 300 -18.83 1.77 -17.91
CA ASN A 300 -17.47 1.27 -17.86
C ASN A 300 -16.70 1.84 -19.05
N LEU A 301 -15.62 2.58 -18.77
CA LEU A 301 -14.79 3.21 -19.79
C LEU A 301 -13.52 2.43 -20.12
N HIS A 302 -13.38 1.20 -19.63
CA HIS A 302 -12.34 0.32 -20.13
C HIS A 302 -12.57 -0.01 -21.61
N ARG A 303 -11.52 0.14 -22.38
CA ARG A 303 -11.54 -0.19 -23.81
C ARG A 303 -11.10 -1.65 -23.98
N PRO A 304 -11.67 -2.39 -24.96
CA PRO A 304 -11.23 -3.76 -25.22
C PRO A 304 -9.77 -3.81 -25.67
N ILE A 305 -9.13 -4.94 -25.42
CA ILE A 305 -7.82 -5.27 -25.98
C ILE A 305 -8.05 -5.69 -27.41
N MET A 306 -7.34 -5.08 -28.33
CA MET A 306 -7.36 -5.44 -29.76
C MET A 306 -6.06 -6.17 -30.16
N GLU A 307 -5.02 -6.03 -29.34
CA GLU A 307 -3.70 -6.61 -29.52
C GLU A 307 -3.74 -8.12 -29.23
N THR A 308 -3.02 -8.90 -30.02
CA THR A 308 -2.82 -10.33 -29.78
C THR A 308 -1.89 -10.56 -28.57
N ALA A 309 -1.87 -11.78 -28.05
CA ALA A 309 -0.97 -12.11 -26.92
C ALA A 309 0.51 -11.85 -27.28
N GLU A 310 0.90 -12.18 -28.52
CA GLU A 310 2.28 -11.96 -29.01
C GLU A 310 2.60 -10.46 -29.13
N GLU A 311 1.66 -9.65 -29.62
CA GLU A 311 1.83 -8.20 -29.69
C GLU A 311 1.92 -7.58 -28.29
N LEU A 312 1.13 -8.08 -27.32
CA LEU A 312 1.26 -7.66 -25.92
C LEU A 312 2.62 -8.05 -25.33
N ASP A 313 3.13 -9.26 -25.62
CA ASP A 313 4.48 -9.65 -25.21
C ASP A 313 5.52 -8.66 -25.71
N ASP A 314 5.45 -8.29 -26.97
CA ASP A 314 6.40 -7.34 -27.58
C ASP A 314 6.21 -5.90 -27.06
N ILE A 315 4.99 -5.47 -26.72
CA ILE A 315 4.72 -4.14 -26.14
C ILE A 315 5.33 -4.03 -24.74
N PHE A 316 5.14 -5.05 -23.90
CA PHE A 316 5.59 -5.06 -22.50
C PHE A 316 7.07 -5.48 -22.33
N THR A 317 7.92 -5.05 -23.25
CA THR A 317 9.38 -5.25 -23.23
C THR A 317 10.12 -3.97 -22.83
N TRP A 318 11.33 -4.12 -22.35
CA TRP A 318 12.31 -3.02 -22.27
C TRP A 318 12.97 -2.89 -23.64
N ARG A 319 12.97 -1.71 -24.26
CA ARG A 319 13.53 -1.46 -25.58
C ARG A 319 14.66 -0.48 -25.52
N GLU A 320 15.81 -0.84 -26.11
CA GLU A 320 16.93 0.06 -26.25
C GLU A 320 17.49 0.04 -27.67
N PRO A 321 17.71 1.23 -28.28
CA PRO A 321 18.41 1.28 -29.57
C PRO A 321 19.89 0.93 -29.38
N ARG A 322 20.37 -0.04 -30.13
CA ARG A 322 21.76 -0.48 -30.14
C ARG A 322 22.32 -0.39 -31.55
N ARG A 323 23.58 0.08 -31.66
CA ARG A 323 24.26 0.15 -32.95
C ARG A 323 24.90 -1.18 -33.28
N VAL A 324 24.65 -1.66 -34.48
CA VAL A 324 25.32 -2.87 -35.03
C VAL A 324 26.76 -2.54 -35.44
N THR A 325 27.70 -3.32 -35.00
CA THR A 325 29.12 -3.17 -35.40
C THR A 325 29.36 -3.70 -36.82
N ASN A 326 30.53 -3.42 -37.37
CA ASN A 326 30.93 -3.97 -38.67
C ASN A 326 31.11 -5.51 -38.67
N SER A 327 31.19 -6.12 -37.48
CA SER A 327 31.24 -7.57 -37.28
C SER A 327 29.88 -8.19 -37.02
N LEU A 328 28.78 -7.49 -37.34
CA LEU A 328 27.40 -7.89 -37.05
C LEU A 328 27.15 -8.24 -35.56
N THR A 329 27.78 -7.50 -34.65
CA THR A 329 27.61 -7.71 -33.20
C THR A 329 26.94 -6.53 -32.54
N ILE A 330 26.25 -6.82 -31.42
CA ILE A 330 25.67 -5.84 -30.53
C ILE A 330 26.12 -6.16 -29.11
N THR A 331 26.44 -5.14 -28.34
CA THR A 331 26.76 -5.30 -26.92
C THR A 331 25.61 -4.79 -26.06
N TYR A 332 25.08 -5.64 -25.16
CA TYR A 332 24.09 -5.30 -24.18
C TYR A 332 24.39 -6.02 -22.86
N ASP A 333 24.31 -5.34 -21.74
CA ASP A 333 24.59 -5.83 -20.39
C ASP A 333 25.82 -6.75 -20.29
N LYS A 334 26.95 -6.27 -20.84
CA LYS A 334 28.24 -6.98 -20.92
C LYS A 334 28.24 -8.25 -21.78
N CYS A 335 27.13 -8.64 -22.36
CA CYS A 335 27.02 -9.73 -23.31
C CYS A 335 27.19 -9.20 -24.75
N VAL A 336 27.77 -10.03 -25.61
CA VAL A 336 27.90 -9.74 -27.04
C VAL A 336 26.98 -10.67 -27.80
N TYR A 337 26.07 -10.09 -28.56
CA TYR A 337 25.12 -10.78 -29.41
C TYR A 337 25.61 -10.74 -30.86
N LEU A 338 25.77 -11.89 -31.46
CA LEU A 338 26.22 -12.05 -32.86
C LEU A 338 24.98 -12.27 -33.72
N LEU A 339 24.70 -11.36 -34.64
CA LEU A 339 23.60 -11.49 -35.59
C LEU A 339 23.93 -12.54 -36.64
N GLU A 340 22.93 -13.27 -37.10
CA GLU A 340 23.10 -14.26 -38.16
C GLU A 340 23.60 -13.59 -39.44
N ASN A 341 24.69 -14.13 -40.02
CA ASN A 341 25.31 -13.57 -41.24
C ASN A 341 24.51 -13.95 -42.49
N LYS A 342 23.43 -13.23 -42.72
CA LYS A 342 22.63 -13.26 -43.95
C LYS A 342 22.85 -11.97 -44.74
N GLU A 343 22.69 -12.00 -46.04
CA GLU A 343 22.85 -10.81 -46.91
C GLU A 343 21.94 -9.65 -46.41
N GLU A 344 20.73 -9.95 -45.96
CA GLU A 344 19.81 -8.99 -45.43
C GLU A 344 20.35 -8.30 -44.15
N ASN A 345 21.05 -9.05 -43.29
CA ASN A 345 21.61 -8.54 -42.05
C ASN A 345 22.90 -7.75 -42.24
N GLN A 346 23.64 -8.02 -43.31
CA GLN A 346 24.85 -7.24 -43.66
C GLN A 346 24.53 -5.77 -43.91
N SER A 347 23.33 -5.47 -44.42
CA SER A 347 22.86 -4.11 -44.62
C SER A 347 22.63 -3.34 -43.30
N LEU A 348 22.64 -4.03 -42.13
CA LEU A 348 22.42 -3.44 -40.80
C LEU A 348 23.70 -2.90 -40.17
N MET A 349 24.88 -3.19 -40.73
CA MET A 349 26.16 -2.67 -40.22
C MET A 349 26.08 -1.14 -40.07
N GLY A 350 26.47 -0.65 -38.91
CA GLY A 350 26.44 0.77 -38.56
C GLY A 350 25.09 1.37 -38.27
N LYS A 351 23.97 0.66 -38.51
CA LYS A 351 22.61 1.11 -38.20
C LYS A 351 22.26 0.84 -36.76
N TYR A 352 21.24 1.57 -36.26
CA TYR A 352 20.62 1.31 -34.99
C TYR A 352 19.46 0.34 -35.17
N ILE A 353 19.40 -0.66 -34.32
CA ILE A 353 18.31 -1.65 -34.23
C ILE A 353 17.80 -1.70 -32.81
N GLU A 354 16.59 -2.19 -32.62
CA GLU A 354 15.97 -2.28 -31.29
C GLU A 354 16.36 -3.60 -30.62
N PHE A 355 16.85 -3.49 -29.39
CA PHE A 355 17.09 -4.59 -28.48
C PHE A 355 15.94 -4.66 -27.50
N LEU A 356 15.24 -5.78 -27.47
CA LEU A 356 14.07 -6.04 -26.63
C LEU A 356 14.47 -7.00 -25.51
N GLU A 357 14.21 -6.62 -24.27
CA GLU A 357 14.33 -7.49 -23.11
C GLU A 357 12.94 -7.71 -22.52
N TYR A 358 12.56 -8.99 -22.39
CA TYR A 358 11.28 -9.40 -21.83
C TYR A 358 11.36 -9.51 -20.30
N PRO A 359 10.21 -9.45 -19.59
CA PRO A 359 10.18 -9.55 -18.12
C PRO A 359 10.72 -10.88 -17.57
N ASP A 360 10.78 -11.94 -18.38
CA ASP A 360 11.34 -13.24 -18.02
C ASP A 360 12.87 -13.33 -18.23
N GLY A 361 13.49 -12.22 -18.67
CA GLY A 361 14.92 -12.14 -18.98
C GLY A 361 15.30 -12.66 -20.38
N THR A 362 14.35 -13.14 -21.16
CA THR A 362 14.61 -13.47 -22.58
C THR A 362 14.80 -12.19 -23.38
N VAL A 363 15.48 -12.28 -24.50
CA VAL A 363 15.78 -11.13 -25.34
C VAL A 363 15.41 -11.38 -26.80
N ALA A 364 15.06 -10.32 -27.51
CA ALA A 364 14.88 -10.34 -28.95
C ALA A 364 15.58 -9.12 -29.58
N ILE A 365 15.90 -9.24 -30.84
CA ILE A 365 16.50 -8.17 -31.61
C ILE A 365 15.59 -7.89 -32.80
N GLU A 366 15.23 -6.63 -32.98
CA GLU A 366 14.25 -6.22 -34.00
C GLU A 366 14.78 -5.06 -34.85
N TYR A 367 14.50 -5.12 -36.14
CA TYR A 367 14.68 -4.01 -37.06
C TYR A 367 13.48 -3.86 -37.97
N GLN A 368 12.82 -2.72 -37.90
CA GLN A 368 11.63 -2.38 -38.69
C GLN A 368 10.53 -3.46 -38.65
N GLY A 369 10.23 -3.99 -37.46
CA GLY A 369 9.21 -5.02 -37.25
C GLY A 369 9.66 -6.47 -37.57
N ARG A 370 10.92 -6.65 -38.04
CA ARG A 370 11.49 -7.98 -38.32
C ARG A 370 12.37 -8.44 -37.17
N LYS A 371 12.05 -9.56 -36.55
CA LYS A 371 12.91 -10.22 -35.55
C LYS A 371 14.13 -10.83 -36.25
N ILE A 372 15.31 -10.61 -35.68
CA ILE A 372 16.60 -11.03 -36.21
C ILE A 372 17.16 -12.15 -35.36
N ASN A 373 17.55 -13.24 -35.98
CA ASN A 373 18.20 -14.34 -35.28
C ASN A 373 19.60 -13.94 -34.83
N TYR A 374 19.97 -14.37 -33.66
CA TYR A 374 21.27 -14.10 -33.05
C TYR A 374 21.77 -15.30 -32.25
N SER A 375 23.06 -15.29 -31.97
CA SER A 375 23.72 -16.17 -31.02
C SER A 375 24.44 -15.34 -29.96
N ILE A 376 24.49 -15.82 -28.72
CA ILE A 376 25.26 -15.15 -27.67
C ILE A 376 26.71 -15.53 -27.81
N PHE A 377 27.57 -14.51 -27.97
CA PHE A 377 29.02 -14.69 -28.06
C PHE A 377 29.60 -14.64 -26.66
N ASP A 378 29.93 -15.81 -26.13
CA ASP A 378 30.62 -15.90 -24.85
C ASP A 378 32.14 -15.84 -25.12
N LYS A 379 32.80 -14.76 -24.65
CA LYS A 379 34.25 -14.61 -24.74
C LYS A 379 35.02 -15.74 -24.06
N LEU A 380 34.40 -16.38 -23.06
CA LEU A 380 35.00 -17.51 -22.36
C LEU A 380 35.01 -18.78 -23.22
N SER A 381 34.03 -18.97 -24.11
CA SER A 381 33.93 -20.13 -24.97
C SER A 381 35.06 -20.17 -26.05
N GLN A 382 35.55 -19.00 -26.47
CA GLN A 382 36.66 -18.95 -27.44
C GLN A 382 38.04 -19.26 -26.85
N LEU A 383 38.23 -19.00 -25.55
CA LEU A 383 39.47 -19.41 -24.86
C LEU A 383 39.55 -20.92 -24.71
N ASN A 384 38.43 -21.60 -24.70
CA ASN A 384 38.35 -23.05 -24.47
C ASN A 384 38.09 -23.89 -25.71
N GLN A 385 37.86 -23.31 -26.91
CA GLN A 385 37.65 -24.11 -28.12
C GLN A 385 38.87 -24.96 -28.53
N ARG A 386 40.06 -24.67 -28.02
CA ARG A 386 41.23 -25.55 -28.17
C ARG A 386 41.31 -26.66 -27.10
N GLU A 387 40.57 -26.54 -26.00
CA GLU A 387 40.55 -27.53 -24.89
C GLU A 387 39.24 -28.33 -24.78
N ILE A 388 38.18 -27.97 -25.54
CA ILE A 388 36.84 -28.57 -25.46
C ILE A 388 36.75 -29.98 -26.09
N VAL A 389 37.82 -30.48 -26.69
CA VAL A 389 37.79 -31.84 -27.28
C VAL A 389 37.72 -32.96 -26.22
N GLU A 390 37.95 -32.70 -24.94
CA GLU A 390 38.07 -33.79 -23.94
C GLU A 390 37.39 -33.66 -22.57
N ASN A 391 36.37 -32.83 -22.33
CA ASN A 391 35.85 -32.86 -20.93
C ASN A 391 34.33 -32.74 -20.75
N LYS A 392 33.72 -33.88 -20.44
CA LYS A 392 32.38 -34.03 -19.86
C LYS A 392 32.20 -33.44 -18.43
N ARG A 393 33.12 -32.59 -17.95
CA ARG A 393 33.13 -32.02 -16.58
C ARG A 393 32.90 -30.51 -16.53
N LEU A 394 32.44 -29.90 -17.61
CA LEU A 394 32.36 -28.43 -17.73
C LEU A 394 31.32 -27.77 -16.80
N SER A 395 30.25 -28.44 -16.49
CA SER A 395 29.19 -27.87 -15.63
C SER A 395 29.64 -27.61 -14.19
N SER A 396 30.50 -28.47 -13.63
CA SER A 396 31.01 -28.28 -12.26
C SER A 396 32.06 -27.17 -12.16
N VAL A 397 32.85 -26.95 -13.24
CA VAL A 397 33.86 -25.88 -13.31
C VAL A 397 33.18 -24.51 -13.48
N LEU A 398 32.15 -24.43 -14.30
CA LEU A 398 31.38 -23.19 -14.45
C LEU A 398 30.65 -22.79 -13.13
N ALA A 399 30.09 -23.75 -12.42
CA ALA A 399 29.51 -23.50 -11.11
C ALA A 399 30.56 -23.03 -10.08
N HIS A 400 31.78 -23.59 -10.14
CA HIS A 400 32.88 -23.17 -9.25
C HIS A 400 33.40 -21.77 -9.59
N ILE A 401 33.50 -21.42 -10.87
CA ILE A 401 33.89 -20.07 -11.33
C ILE A 401 32.83 -19.04 -11.01
N GLN A 402 31.55 -19.36 -11.15
CA GLN A 402 30.45 -18.48 -10.69
C GLN A 402 30.52 -18.24 -9.18
N GLN A 403 30.74 -19.27 -8.40
CA GLN A 403 30.89 -19.14 -6.96
C GLN A 403 32.10 -18.27 -6.58
N GLN A 404 33.26 -18.45 -7.24
CA GLN A 404 34.43 -17.57 -7.02
C GLN A 404 34.18 -16.12 -7.44
N HIS A 405 33.45 -15.90 -8.53
CA HIS A 405 33.08 -14.56 -8.96
C HIS A 405 32.14 -13.87 -7.96
N GLU A 406 31.15 -14.57 -7.42
CA GLU A 406 30.26 -14.06 -6.38
C GLU A 406 31.00 -13.76 -5.07
N GLU A 407 31.97 -14.61 -4.68
CA GLU A 407 32.84 -14.36 -3.51
C GLU A 407 33.74 -13.12 -3.71
N LEU A 408 34.31 -12.96 -4.88
CA LEU A 408 35.14 -11.79 -5.23
C LEU A 408 34.29 -10.51 -5.30
N GLU A 409 33.06 -10.55 -5.81
CA GLU A 409 32.15 -9.41 -5.78
C GLU A 409 31.72 -9.06 -4.35
N GLN A 410 31.48 -10.04 -3.51
CA GLN A 410 31.16 -9.81 -2.09
C GLN A 410 32.37 -9.23 -1.33
N GLN A 411 33.58 -9.69 -1.60
CA GLN A 411 34.81 -9.12 -1.03
C GLN A 411 35.05 -7.68 -1.51
N ASN A 412 34.81 -7.39 -2.79
CA ASN A 412 34.91 -6.04 -3.35
C ASN A 412 33.81 -5.09 -2.82
N LYS A 413 32.61 -5.59 -2.54
CA LYS A 413 31.56 -4.82 -1.86
C LYS A 413 31.94 -4.54 -0.40
N ARG A 414 32.56 -5.48 0.32
CA ARG A 414 33.06 -5.28 1.70
C ARG A 414 34.22 -4.28 1.76
N SER A 415 35.17 -4.35 0.83
CA SER A 415 36.28 -3.39 0.77
C SER A 415 35.85 -1.96 0.38
N ARG A 416 34.84 -1.82 -0.50
CA ARG A 416 34.25 -0.51 -0.81
C ARG A 416 33.46 0.08 0.35
N SER A 417 32.82 -0.72 1.18
CA SER A 417 32.11 -0.23 2.37
C SER A 417 33.05 0.26 3.49
N GLN A 418 34.25 -0.31 3.58
CA GLN A 418 35.27 0.08 4.54
C GLN A 418 36.07 1.33 4.13
N SER A 419 36.10 1.70 2.86
CA SER A 419 36.84 2.89 2.38
C SER A 419 36.02 4.19 2.38
N MET A 420 34.71 4.15 2.63
CA MET A 420 33.84 5.33 2.63
C MET A 420 33.82 6.21 3.88
N PRO A 421 34.21 5.81 5.11
CA PRO A 421 34.11 6.68 6.29
C PRO A 421 35.04 7.89 6.27
N ARG A 422 36.21 7.82 5.64
CA ARG A 422 37.21 8.90 5.70
C ARG A 422 36.85 10.18 4.95
N ARG A 423 36.10 10.13 3.86
CA ARG A 423 35.73 11.33 3.09
C ARG A 423 34.55 12.09 3.69
N ARG A 424 33.66 11.41 4.44
CA ARG A 424 32.53 12.06 5.12
C ARG A 424 32.95 12.78 6.39
N ALA A 425 33.90 12.24 7.14
CA ALA A 425 34.45 12.87 8.33
C ALA A 425 35.19 14.18 8.04
N GLN A 426 35.95 14.23 6.92
CA GLN A 426 36.63 15.46 6.52
C GLN A 426 35.69 16.58 6.03
N LYS A 427 34.59 16.24 5.34
CA LYS A 427 33.59 17.25 4.95
C LYS A 427 32.82 17.81 6.14
N THR A 428 32.53 17.00 7.14
CA THR A 428 31.80 17.43 8.35
C THR A 428 32.70 18.31 9.21
N ALA A 429 33.99 18.00 9.31
CA ALA A 429 34.96 18.82 10.03
C ALA A 429 35.22 20.22 9.39
N ILE A 430 35.21 20.27 8.05
CA ILE A 430 35.34 21.53 7.29
C ILE A 430 34.04 22.37 7.38
N GLN A 431 32.87 21.75 7.37
CA GLN A 431 31.60 22.46 7.58
C GLN A 431 31.41 22.96 9.01
N GLN A 432 31.87 22.24 10.01
CA GLN A 432 31.85 22.73 11.42
C GLN A 432 32.83 23.86 11.68
N ARG A 433 33.99 23.91 11.01
CA ARG A 433 34.92 25.06 11.12
C ARG A 433 34.37 26.32 10.45
N ASN A 434 33.54 26.21 9.42
CA ASN A 434 32.95 27.37 8.74
C ASN A 434 31.67 27.90 9.39
N LEU A 435 31.16 27.25 10.44
CA LEU A 435 29.93 27.66 11.15
C LEU A 435 30.16 28.36 12.48
N ASN A 436 31.41 28.52 12.95
CA ASN A 436 31.73 29.26 14.17
C ASN A 436 32.91 30.19 13.98
N PRO A 437 32.76 31.36 13.31
CA PRO A 437 33.80 32.39 13.26
C PRO A 437 33.78 33.37 14.46
N VAL A 438 32.94 33.18 15.49
CA VAL A 438 32.71 34.20 16.53
C VAL A 438 33.27 33.80 17.91
N LEU A 439 33.88 32.63 18.08
CA LEU A 439 34.39 32.19 19.39
C LEU A 439 35.91 32.28 19.58
N ASP A 440 36.68 32.79 18.59
CA ASP A 440 38.15 32.93 18.71
C ASP A 440 38.62 34.40 18.99
N LEU A 441 37.72 35.29 19.43
CA LEU A 441 38.07 36.70 19.70
C LEU A 441 38.00 37.15 21.18
N GLU A 442 37.71 36.22 22.11
CA GLU A 442 37.67 36.58 23.56
C GLU A 442 38.74 35.94 24.45
N MET A 443 39.86 35.47 23.89
CA MET A 443 40.99 35.00 24.68
C MET A 443 42.32 35.67 24.26
N SER A 444 42.32 36.98 24.12
CA SER A 444 43.57 37.78 24.05
C SER A 444 43.25 39.24 24.42
N ILE A 445 42.99 39.48 25.70
CA ILE A 445 43.35 40.69 26.44
C ILE A 445 43.54 40.32 27.94
#